data_64bc71cd04838e98dae8fb076fb729cb
#
_entry.id   64bc71cd04838e98dae8fb076fb729cb
#
_cell.length_a   1.000
_cell.length_b   1.000
_cell.length_c   1.000
_cell.angle_alpha   90.00
_cell.angle_beta   90.00
_cell.angle_gamma   90.00
#
_symmetry.space_group_name_H-M   'P 1'
#
loop_
_entity.id
_entity.type
_entity.pdbx_description
1 polymer ?
#
loop_
_entity_poly.entity_id
_entity_poly.type
_entity_poly.pdbx_seq_one_letter_code
_entity_poly.pdbx_strand_id
1 'polypeptide(L)'
;TRTYKMGKAVMSTAPMKKLFPNAVENMRNKRGSADYLAASPVMRATLVKVVNEDLTELLPKIKQSTLLIWGDKDDATPLSDGIKMSELIKDSGLVTIENAGHYAFLDGWYTFSRVLASFLEIK
;
A
#
# COMPACT_ATOMS: atom_id res chain seq x y z
N THR A 1 2.47 -11.37 -0.15
CA THR A 1 3.64 -11.81 0.52
C THR A 1 4.20 -13.05 -0.15
N ARG A 2 5.49 -13.38 0.10
CA ARG A 2 6.25 -14.40 -0.67
C ARG A 2 5.60 -15.80 -0.67
N THR A 3 5.10 -16.25 0.46
CA THR A 3 4.39 -17.53 0.62
C THR A 3 3.09 -17.61 -0.19
N TYR A 4 2.34 -16.51 -0.28
CA TYR A 4 1.13 -16.44 -1.10
C TYR A 4 1.44 -16.53 -2.60
N LYS A 5 2.49 -15.81 -3.06
CA LYS A 5 2.93 -15.85 -4.47
C LYS A 5 3.40 -17.25 -4.86
N MET A 6 4.14 -17.94 -3.99
CA MET A 6 4.57 -19.31 -4.21
C MET A 6 3.37 -20.29 -4.25
N GLY A 7 2.46 -20.20 -3.27
CA GLY A 7 1.26 -21.04 -3.24
C GLY A 7 0.38 -20.86 -4.48
N LYS A 8 0.19 -19.60 -4.92
CA LYS A 8 -0.53 -19.27 -6.15
C LYS A 8 0.16 -19.85 -7.40
N ALA A 9 1.48 -19.77 -7.50
CA ALA A 9 2.24 -20.30 -8.61
C ALA A 9 2.10 -21.82 -8.71
N VAL A 10 2.21 -22.55 -7.58
CA VAL A 10 2.03 -24.01 -7.54
C VAL A 10 0.59 -24.39 -7.90
N MET A 11 -0.41 -23.73 -7.32
CA MET A 11 -1.83 -24.01 -7.59
C MET A 11 -2.29 -23.61 -8.98
N SER A 12 -1.53 -22.78 -9.70
CA SER A 12 -1.84 -22.40 -11.09
C SER A 12 -1.28 -23.35 -12.14
N THR A 13 -0.51 -24.37 -11.75
CA THR A 13 0.01 -25.39 -12.69
C THR A 13 -1.11 -26.28 -13.24
N ALA A 14 -0.96 -26.76 -14.46
CA ALA A 14 -1.99 -27.54 -15.15
C ALA A 14 -2.49 -28.76 -14.34
N PRO A 15 -1.63 -29.59 -13.71
CA PRO A 15 -2.09 -30.72 -12.92
C PRO A 15 -2.86 -30.29 -11.65
N MET A 16 -2.42 -29.20 -10.98
CA MET A 16 -3.10 -28.71 -9.78
C MET A 16 -4.44 -28.05 -10.07
N LYS A 17 -4.58 -27.36 -11.21
CA LYS A 17 -5.89 -26.84 -11.66
C LYS A 17 -6.90 -27.94 -11.91
N LYS A 18 -6.47 -29.10 -12.39
CA LYS A 18 -7.35 -30.25 -12.63
C LYS A 18 -7.82 -30.91 -11.31
N LEU A 19 -6.96 -30.98 -10.30
CA LEU A 19 -7.30 -31.53 -8.97
C LEU A 19 -8.11 -30.52 -8.11
N PHE A 20 -7.79 -29.23 -8.21
CA PHE A 20 -8.38 -28.18 -7.37
C PHE A 20 -8.80 -26.98 -8.23
N PRO A 21 -9.86 -27.09 -9.04
CA PRO A 21 -10.23 -26.05 -10.01
C PRO A 21 -10.49 -24.68 -9.39
N ASN A 22 -10.97 -24.65 -8.16
CA ASN A 22 -11.31 -23.42 -7.45
C ASN A 22 -10.24 -22.98 -6.41
N ALA A 23 -9.09 -23.66 -6.32
CA ALA A 23 -8.10 -23.37 -5.26
C ALA A 23 -7.56 -21.94 -5.34
N VAL A 24 -7.25 -21.45 -6.54
CA VAL A 24 -6.77 -20.08 -6.76
C VAL A 24 -7.85 -19.06 -6.41
N GLU A 25 -9.09 -19.32 -6.81
CA GLU A 25 -10.25 -18.48 -6.49
C GLU A 25 -10.52 -18.45 -4.98
N ASN A 26 -10.48 -19.59 -4.32
CA ASN A 26 -10.64 -19.69 -2.87
C ASN A 26 -9.51 -18.97 -2.11
N MET A 27 -8.27 -19.02 -2.60
CA MET A 27 -7.15 -18.26 -2.03
C MET A 27 -7.33 -16.74 -2.21
N ARG A 28 -7.86 -16.31 -3.35
CA ARG A 28 -8.20 -14.91 -3.62
C ARG A 28 -9.31 -14.44 -2.69
N ASN A 29 -10.39 -15.23 -2.56
CA ASN A 29 -11.55 -14.89 -1.73
C ASN A 29 -11.21 -14.78 -0.24
N LYS A 30 -10.22 -15.54 0.23
CA LYS A 30 -9.76 -15.46 1.63
C LYS A 30 -8.87 -14.27 1.93
N ARG A 31 -8.28 -13.59 0.93
CA ARG A 31 -7.28 -12.53 1.10
C ARG A 31 -7.57 -11.25 0.31
N GLY A 32 -8.61 -11.24 -0.50
CA GLY A 32 -9.05 -10.03 -1.20
C GLY A 32 -9.75 -9.07 -0.23
N SER A 33 -9.52 -7.78 -0.40
CA SER A 33 -10.36 -6.77 0.27
C SER A 33 -11.81 -6.90 -0.16
N ALA A 34 -12.75 -6.37 0.64
CA ALA A 34 -14.18 -6.37 0.30
C ALA A 34 -14.43 -5.76 -1.08
N ASP A 35 -13.74 -4.68 -1.41
CA ASP A 35 -13.83 -4.01 -2.71
C ASP A 35 -13.35 -4.89 -3.87
N TYR A 36 -12.24 -5.62 -3.67
CA TYR A 36 -11.72 -6.57 -4.65
C TYR A 36 -12.70 -7.72 -4.91
N LEU A 37 -13.34 -8.23 -3.84
CA LEU A 37 -14.30 -9.33 -3.94
C LEU A 37 -15.61 -8.90 -4.64
N ALA A 38 -16.09 -7.68 -4.37
CA ALA A 38 -17.28 -7.10 -4.99
C ALA A 38 -17.06 -6.62 -6.43
N ALA A 39 -15.81 -6.41 -6.85
CA ALA A 39 -15.47 -5.85 -8.15
C ALA A 39 -15.76 -6.82 -9.30
N SER A 40 -16.16 -6.27 -10.46
CA SER A 40 -16.28 -7.01 -11.71
C SER A 40 -14.93 -7.61 -12.18
N PRO A 41 -14.91 -8.60 -13.08
CA PRO A 41 -13.65 -9.17 -13.59
C PRO A 41 -12.69 -8.12 -14.18
N VAL A 42 -13.23 -7.12 -14.88
CA VAL A 42 -12.45 -6.02 -15.47
C VAL A 42 -11.84 -5.16 -14.36
N MET A 43 -12.64 -4.77 -13.37
CA MET A 43 -12.17 -3.99 -12.23
C MET A 43 -11.12 -4.73 -11.40
N ARG A 44 -11.30 -6.04 -11.19
CA ARG A 44 -10.28 -6.88 -10.51
C ARG A 44 -8.96 -6.89 -11.27
N ALA A 45 -9.00 -7.01 -12.60
CA ALA A 45 -7.79 -6.97 -13.42
C ALA A 45 -7.10 -5.61 -13.34
N THR A 46 -7.86 -4.52 -13.35
CA THR A 46 -7.36 -3.16 -13.18
C THR A 46 -6.73 -2.96 -11.80
N LEU A 47 -7.43 -3.34 -10.72
CA LEU A 47 -6.91 -3.26 -9.35
C LEU A 47 -5.58 -4.02 -9.21
N VAL A 48 -5.50 -5.25 -9.74
CA VAL A 48 -4.25 -6.04 -9.70
C VAL A 48 -3.12 -5.33 -10.43
N LYS A 49 -3.40 -4.71 -11.57
CA LYS A 49 -2.41 -3.96 -12.35
C LYS A 49 -1.92 -2.74 -11.57
N VAL A 50 -2.85 -1.92 -11.08
CA VAL A 50 -2.54 -0.67 -10.35
C VAL A 50 -1.75 -0.96 -9.06
N VAL A 51 -2.20 -1.91 -8.24
CA VAL A 51 -1.54 -2.23 -6.95
C VAL A 51 -0.15 -2.87 -7.13
N ASN A 52 0.13 -3.47 -8.29
CA ASN A 52 1.44 -4.06 -8.56
C ASN A 52 2.35 -3.15 -9.42
N GLU A 53 1.89 -1.95 -9.77
CA GLU A 53 2.72 -0.99 -10.50
C GLU A 53 3.79 -0.42 -9.56
N ASP A 54 5.06 -0.54 -9.97
CA ASP A 54 6.19 0.05 -9.24
C ASP A 54 6.46 1.45 -9.77
N LEU A 55 6.15 2.45 -8.96
CA LEU A 55 6.34 3.87 -9.28
C LEU A 55 7.63 4.46 -8.67
N THR A 56 8.51 3.62 -8.11
CA THR A 56 9.73 4.07 -7.42
C THR A 56 10.60 4.97 -8.31
N GLU A 57 10.69 4.68 -9.62
CA GLU A 57 11.47 5.49 -10.57
C GLU A 57 10.91 6.91 -10.81
N LEU A 58 9.68 7.16 -10.39
CA LEU A 58 9.06 8.50 -10.51
C LEU A 58 9.37 9.39 -9.32
N LEU A 59 9.68 8.83 -8.14
CA LEU A 59 9.92 9.59 -6.92
C LEU A 59 11.01 10.67 -7.08
N PRO A 60 12.18 10.40 -7.70
CA PRO A 60 13.19 11.43 -7.92
C PRO A 60 12.78 12.56 -8.89
N LYS A 61 11.68 12.37 -9.63
CA LYS A 61 11.15 13.35 -10.57
C LYS A 61 10.20 14.35 -9.91
N ILE A 62 9.77 14.10 -8.69
CA ILE A 62 8.92 14.99 -7.90
C ILE A 62 9.78 16.20 -7.50
N LYS A 63 9.34 17.40 -7.90
CA LYS A 63 10.05 18.66 -7.65
C LYS A 63 9.37 19.53 -6.59
N GLN A 64 8.15 19.18 -6.26
CA GLN A 64 7.33 19.90 -5.29
C GLN A 64 7.78 19.54 -3.86
N SER A 65 7.75 20.52 -2.96
CA SER A 65 7.93 20.25 -1.53
C SER A 65 6.87 19.24 -1.07
N THR A 66 7.32 18.16 -0.47
CA THR A 66 6.48 17.00 -0.16
C THR A 66 6.55 16.68 1.33
N LEU A 67 5.41 16.67 2.00
CA LEU A 67 5.28 16.19 3.37
C LEU A 67 4.75 14.77 3.36
N LEU A 68 5.50 13.85 3.95
CA LEU A 68 5.12 12.46 4.18
C LEU A 68 4.73 12.30 5.65
N ILE A 69 3.53 11.80 5.92
CA ILE A 69 3.07 11.52 7.30
C ILE A 69 2.73 10.04 7.38
N TRP A 70 3.32 9.34 8.34
CA TRP A 70 3.24 7.88 8.44
C TRP A 70 3.01 7.42 9.88
N GLY A 71 2.19 6.37 10.05
CA GLY A 71 2.06 5.69 11.34
C GLY A 71 3.19 4.67 11.54
N ASP A 72 3.77 4.61 12.72
CA ASP A 72 4.85 3.67 13.04
C ASP A 72 4.39 2.21 13.12
N LYS A 73 3.07 2.00 13.28
CA LYS A 73 2.41 0.68 13.34
C LYS A 73 1.54 0.38 12.11
N ASP A 74 1.81 1.05 10.98
CA ASP A 74 1.13 0.76 9.73
C ASP A 74 1.55 -0.62 9.20
N ASP A 75 0.63 -1.56 9.24
CA ASP A 75 0.81 -2.94 8.75
C ASP A 75 0.35 -3.14 7.30
N ALA A 76 -0.37 -2.18 6.74
CA ALA A 76 -0.80 -2.18 5.34
C ALA A 76 0.30 -1.63 4.41
N THR A 77 0.88 -0.48 4.76
CA THR A 77 2.03 0.13 4.09
C THR A 77 3.11 0.42 5.14
N PRO A 78 4.17 -0.39 5.21
CA PRO A 78 5.15 -0.30 6.28
C PRO A 78 5.93 1.02 6.25
N LEU A 79 6.33 1.53 7.43
CA LEU A 79 7.08 2.77 7.56
C LEU A 79 8.36 2.81 6.70
N SER A 80 8.95 1.65 6.40
CA SER A 80 10.09 1.53 5.47
C SER A 80 9.80 2.10 4.08
N ASP A 81 8.55 2.06 3.63
CA ASP A 81 8.18 2.64 2.34
C ASP A 81 8.18 4.17 2.41
N GLY A 82 7.69 4.75 3.51
CA GLY A 82 7.77 6.18 3.78
C GLY A 82 9.22 6.69 3.86
N ILE A 83 10.10 5.92 4.53
CA ILE A 83 11.53 6.22 4.61
C ILE A 83 12.15 6.22 3.20
N LYS A 84 11.90 5.16 2.42
CA LYS A 84 12.38 5.07 1.04
C LYS A 84 11.88 6.23 0.16
N MET A 85 10.62 6.63 0.32
CA MET A 85 10.07 7.79 -0.39
C MET A 85 10.81 9.09 -0.01
N SER A 86 11.06 9.30 1.28
CA SER A 86 11.77 10.50 1.75
C SER A 86 13.23 10.55 1.29
N GLU A 87 13.87 9.42 1.07
CA GLU A 87 15.23 9.34 0.52
C GLU A 87 15.28 9.66 -0.98
N LEU A 88 14.21 9.34 -1.71
CA LEU A 88 14.16 9.47 -3.17
C LEU A 88 13.55 10.79 -3.64
N ILE A 89 12.62 11.39 -2.89
CA ILE A 89 12.04 12.69 -3.20
C ILE A 89 12.95 13.78 -2.64
N LYS A 90 13.55 14.57 -3.54
CA LYS A 90 14.61 15.51 -3.20
C LYS A 90 14.22 16.56 -2.16
N ASP A 91 13.01 17.10 -2.25
CA ASP A 91 12.46 18.11 -1.33
C ASP A 91 11.30 17.49 -0.55
N SER A 92 11.63 16.62 0.41
CA SER A 92 10.63 15.97 1.24
C SER A 92 11.02 15.91 2.71
N GLY A 93 9.99 15.91 3.57
CA GLY A 93 10.12 15.64 5.00
C GLY A 93 9.21 14.47 5.39
N LEU A 94 9.70 13.56 6.23
CA LEU A 94 8.93 12.48 6.81
C LEU A 94 8.64 12.75 8.27
N VAL A 95 7.37 12.72 8.64
CA VAL A 95 6.91 12.77 10.03
C VAL A 95 6.26 11.45 10.39
N THR A 96 6.77 10.81 11.43
CA THR A 96 6.21 9.57 11.97
C THR A 96 5.30 9.88 13.15
N ILE A 97 4.08 9.36 13.13
CA ILE A 97 3.13 9.46 14.24
C ILE A 97 3.20 8.16 15.05
N GLU A 98 3.61 8.30 16.31
CA GLU A 98 3.78 7.19 17.24
C GLU A 98 2.43 6.51 17.56
N ASN A 99 2.45 5.18 17.65
CA ASN A 99 1.30 4.32 17.95
C ASN A 99 0.13 4.44 16.97
N ALA A 100 0.38 4.97 15.77
CA ALA A 100 -0.60 5.13 14.72
C ALA A 100 -0.47 4.04 13.64
N GLY A 101 -1.62 3.55 13.16
CA GLY A 101 -1.71 2.60 12.06
C GLY A 101 -1.85 3.28 10.71
N HIS A 102 -2.55 2.62 9.79
CA HIS A 102 -2.75 3.10 8.41
C HIS A 102 -3.52 4.42 8.32
N TYR A 103 -4.37 4.70 9.28
CA TYR A 103 -5.12 5.96 9.38
C TYR A 103 -4.45 6.94 10.36
N ALA A 104 -3.16 7.19 10.18
CA ALA A 104 -2.34 8.01 11.06
C ALA A 104 -2.95 9.40 11.34
N PHE A 105 -3.68 9.96 10.38
CA PHE A 105 -4.41 11.23 10.55
C PHE A 105 -5.58 11.17 11.55
N LEU A 106 -6.17 9.97 11.78
CA LEU A 106 -7.19 9.77 12.81
C LEU A 106 -6.54 9.43 14.16
N ASP A 107 -5.58 8.50 14.14
CA ASP A 107 -4.95 7.99 15.35
C ASP A 107 -4.15 9.10 16.08
N GLY A 108 -3.47 9.96 15.32
CA GLY A 108 -2.66 11.05 15.82
C GLY A 108 -3.12 12.44 15.36
N TRP A 109 -4.43 12.72 15.37
CA TRP A 109 -5.02 13.97 14.84
C TRP A 109 -4.33 15.24 15.32
N TYR A 110 -3.95 15.31 16.58
CA TYR A 110 -3.29 16.50 17.14
C TYR A 110 -1.95 16.77 16.46
N THR A 111 -1.10 15.75 16.36
CA THR A 111 0.20 15.86 15.69
C THR A 111 0.02 16.11 14.22
N PHE A 112 -0.86 15.34 13.57
CA PHE A 112 -1.16 15.48 12.14
C PHE A 112 -1.59 16.90 11.78
N SER A 113 -2.58 17.46 12.49
CA SER A 113 -3.13 18.78 12.17
C SER A 113 -2.10 19.90 12.34
N ARG A 114 -1.25 19.84 13.37
CA ARG A 114 -0.20 20.83 13.58
C ARG A 114 0.91 20.77 12.55
N VAL A 115 1.33 19.57 12.20
CA VAL A 115 2.36 19.36 11.17
C VAL A 115 1.85 19.83 9.81
N LEU A 116 0.61 19.47 9.48
CA LEU A 116 -0.02 19.89 8.23
C LEU A 116 -0.20 21.42 8.17
N ALA A 117 -0.68 22.04 9.26
CA ALA A 117 -0.84 23.49 9.32
C ALA A 117 0.49 24.21 9.15
N SER A 118 1.56 23.71 9.81
CA SER A 118 2.90 24.26 9.67
C SER A 118 3.43 24.14 8.23
N PHE A 119 3.22 23.00 7.60
CA PHE A 119 3.66 22.78 6.20
C PHE A 119 2.92 23.68 5.22
N LEU A 120 1.63 23.90 5.44
CA LEU A 120 0.79 24.77 4.60
C LEU A 120 0.82 26.26 5.00
N GLU A 121 1.62 26.63 5.99
CA GLU A 121 1.72 28.00 6.55
C GLU A 121 0.36 28.59 7.01
N ILE A 122 -0.56 27.71 7.44
CA ILE A 122 -1.88 28.10 7.98
C ILE A 122 -1.71 28.53 9.44
N LYS A 123 -2.18 29.73 9.78
CA LYS A 123 -2.15 30.31 11.13
C LYS A 123 -3.41 30.00 11.91
#